data_ae8d1af4d4ae65e5e9e7121af1b229ff
#
_entry.id   ae8d1af4d4ae65e5e9e7121af1b229ff
#
_cell.length_a   1.000
_cell.length_b   1.000
_cell.length_c   1.000
_cell.angle_alpha   90.00
_cell.angle_beta   90.00
_cell.angle_gamma   90.00
#
_symmetry.space_group_name_H-M   'P 1'
#
loop_
_entity.id
_entity.type
_entity.pdbx_description
1 polymer ?
#
loop_
_entity_poly.entity_id
_entity_poly.type
_entity_poly.pdbx_seq_one_letter_code
_entity_poly.pdbx_strand_id
1 'polypeptide(L)'
;MKTRLDLNYIIGEMIGELGVGHAYVNPGEVESPKRVSMGLLGAEVSRDKSGFFRLEKILPGASWSKELRSPLTEPGVEAKTGEYIVAIDGVPTNSVNDMYKLLIGKANVPTELSLNSKPQLAGARKIVVSPLAEEYSLYHYNWIQDNIKKVDKATNGKVGYIY
;
A
#
# COMPACT_ATOMS: atom_id res chain seq x y z
N MET A 1 -4.76 -22.01 -34.17
CA MET A 1 -5.34 -21.12 -33.17
C MET A 1 -6.28 -21.95 -32.30
N LYS A 2 -5.95 -22.10 -31.02
CA LYS A 2 -6.70 -22.97 -30.09
C LYS A 2 -7.32 -22.21 -28.92
N THR A 3 -6.81 -21.01 -28.63
CA THR A 3 -7.24 -20.22 -27.46
C THR A 3 -7.58 -18.79 -27.87
N ARG A 4 -8.31 -18.09 -27.01
CA ARG A 4 -8.58 -16.64 -27.15
C ARG A 4 -7.26 -15.84 -27.13
N LEU A 5 -6.28 -16.29 -26.38
CA LEU A 5 -4.97 -15.63 -26.32
C LEU A 5 -4.23 -15.69 -27.67
N ASP A 6 -4.31 -16.82 -28.39
CA ASP A 6 -3.74 -16.94 -29.74
C ASP A 6 -4.39 -15.92 -30.69
N LEU A 7 -5.72 -15.74 -30.60
CA LEU A 7 -6.46 -14.76 -31.40
C LEU A 7 -6.02 -13.33 -31.04
N ASN A 8 -5.91 -13.02 -29.76
CA ASN A 8 -5.48 -11.69 -29.29
C ASN A 8 -4.04 -11.37 -29.78
N TYR A 9 -3.16 -12.35 -29.78
CA TYR A 9 -1.82 -12.19 -30.32
C TYR A 9 -1.86 -11.80 -31.80
N ILE A 10 -2.60 -12.53 -32.63
CA ILE A 10 -2.72 -12.25 -34.09
C ILE A 10 -3.36 -10.86 -34.31
N ILE A 11 -4.40 -10.51 -33.56
CA ILE A 11 -5.03 -9.18 -33.66
C ILE A 11 -4.02 -8.10 -33.25
N GLY A 12 -3.20 -8.36 -32.22
CA GLY A 12 -2.15 -7.42 -31.78
C GLY A 12 -1.11 -7.17 -32.86
N GLU A 13 -0.64 -8.22 -33.56
CA GLU A 13 0.25 -8.10 -34.71
C GLU A 13 -0.39 -7.26 -35.85
N MET A 14 -1.66 -7.55 -36.17
CA MET A 14 -2.40 -6.79 -37.20
C MET A 14 -2.55 -5.30 -36.81
N ILE A 15 -2.82 -5.01 -35.52
CA ILE A 15 -2.89 -3.63 -35.02
C ILE A 15 -1.53 -2.93 -35.14
N GLY A 16 -0.43 -3.66 -34.91
CA GLY A 16 0.93 -3.14 -35.07
C GLY A 16 1.20 -2.61 -36.49
N GLU A 17 0.68 -3.29 -37.53
CA GLU A 17 0.82 -2.88 -38.93
C GLU A 17 0.08 -1.56 -39.25
N LEU A 18 -0.91 -1.19 -38.44
CA LEU A 18 -1.65 0.07 -38.66
C LEU A 18 -0.83 1.32 -38.30
N GLY A 19 0.29 1.19 -37.57
CA GLY A 19 1.13 2.31 -37.13
C GLY A 19 0.40 3.32 -36.22
N VAL A 20 -0.66 2.90 -35.52
CA VAL A 20 -1.51 3.73 -34.67
C VAL A 20 -1.11 3.57 -33.21
N GLY A 21 -0.76 4.68 -32.54
CA GLY A 21 -0.24 4.67 -31.16
C GLY A 21 -1.25 4.31 -30.06
N HIS A 22 -2.56 4.36 -30.34
CA HIS A 22 -3.63 4.13 -29.34
C HIS A 22 -4.66 3.09 -29.79
N ALA A 23 -4.18 2.01 -30.41
CA ALA A 23 -5.01 0.85 -30.73
C ALA A 23 -4.59 -0.35 -29.87
N TYR A 24 -5.56 -0.99 -29.22
CA TYR A 24 -5.32 -2.07 -28.26
C TYR A 24 -6.27 -3.24 -28.51
N VAL A 25 -5.82 -4.45 -28.22
CA VAL A 25 -6.67 -5.62 -28.12
C VAL A 25 -6.93 -5.94 -26.66
N ASN A 26 -8.19 -6.01 -26.27
CA ASN A 26 -8.57 -6.44 -24.91
C ASN A 26 -8.60 -7.98 -24.82
N PRO A 27 -8.30 -8.54 -23.62
CA PRO A 27 -8.26 -9.99 -23.44
C PRO A 27 -9.56 -10.69 -23.84
N GLY A 28 -10.72 -10.04 -23.73
CA GLY A 28 -12.02 -10.66 -23.96
C GLY A 28 -12.34 -11.70 -22.87
N GLU A 29 -13.01 -12.79 -23.27
CA GLU A 29 -13.33 -13.91 -22.39
C GLU A 29 -12.10 -14.79 -22.16
N VAL A 30 -11.28 -14.38 -21.20
CA VAL A 30 -10.11 -15.15 -20.74
C VAL A 30 -10.30 -15.40 -19.24
N GLU A 31 -10.15 -16.67 -18.83
CA GLU A 31 -10.13 -16.99 -17.41
C GLU A 31 -8.96 -16.27 -16.74
N SER A 32 -9.29 -15.36 -15.83
CA SER A 32 -8.30 -14.69 -15.01
C SER A 32 -8.20 -15.38 -13.66
N PRO A 33 -7.00 -15.63 -13.14
CA PRO A 33 -6.86 -16.19 -11.81
C PRO A 33 -7.52 -15.26 -10.78
N LYS A 34 -8.19 -15.85 -9.80
CA LYS A 34 -8.82 -15.10 -8.71
C LYS A 34 -7.75 -14.30 -7.98
N ARG A 35 -7.89 -12.99 -7.97
CA ARG A 35 -6.97 -12.13 -7.20
C ARG A 35 -7.16 -12.38 -5.71
N VAL A 36 -6.06 -12.60 -5.03
CA VAL A 36 -6.02 -12.64 -3.57
C VAL A 36 -5.84 -11.20 -3.08
N SER A 37 -6.80 -10.71 -2.29
CA SER A 37 -6.67 -9.38 -1.68
C SER A 37 -5.61 -9.41 -0.59
N MET A 38 -4.88 -8.33 -0.43
CA MET A 38 -3.91 -8.13 0.65
C MET A 38 -4.27 -6.84 1.39
N GLY A 39 -4.17 -6.86 2.71
CA GLY A 39 -4.34 -5.67 3.53
C GLY A 39 -3.10 -4.79 3.48
N LEU A 40 -3.29 -3.49 3.30
CA LEU A 40 -2.23 -2.48 3.24
C LEU A 40 -2.41 -1.49 4.39
N LEU A 41 -1.31 -1.02 4.97
CA LEU A 41 -1.33 -0.25 6.21
C LEU A 41 -1.20 1.26 6.01
N GLY A 42 -1.02 1.73 4.77
CA GLY A 42 -0.78 3.15 4.49
C GLY A 42 0.51 3.64 5.14
N ALA A 43 1.56 2.84 5.09
CA ALA A 43 2.86 3.14 5.69
C ALA A 43 3.99 2.47 4.93
N GLU A 44 5.16 3.12 4.97
CA GLU A 44 6.42 2.51 4.55
C GLU A 44 6.97 1.68 5.71
N VAL A 45 7.26 0.42 5.44
CA VAL A 45 7.72 -0.54 6.44
C VAL A 45 9.00 -1.21 5.97
N SER A 46 9.97 -1.33 6.85
CA SER A 46 11.21 -2.05 6.58
C SER A 46 11.42 -3.19 7.59
N ARG A 47 12.13 -4.23 7.16
CA ARG A 47 12.53 -5.30 8.07
C ARG A 47 13.80 -4.91 8.82
N ASP A 48 13.74 -4.86 10.13
CA ASP A 48 14.90 -4.62 10.98
C ASP A 48 15.77 -5.89 11.12
N LYS A 49 17.02 -5.71 11.52
CA LYS A 49 17.96 -6.83 11.80
C LYS A 49 17.51 -7.79 12.89
N SER A 50 16.58 -7.37 13.75
CA SER A 50 15.90 -8.22 14.74
C SER A 50 14.90 -9.19 14.12
N GLY A 51 14.57 -9.01 12.84
CA GLY A 51 13.54 -9.73 12.12
C GLY A 51 12.13 -9.13 12.22
N PHE A 52 11.89 -8.21 13.16
CA PHE A 52 10.65 -7.46 13.24
C PHE A 52 10.59 -6.36 12.18
N PHE A 53 9.39 -5.82 11.94
CA PHE A 53 9.15 -4.80 10.92
C PHE A 53 8.92 -3.44 11.56
N ARG A 54 9.65 -2.43 11.07
CA ARG A 54 9.63 -1.07 11.59
C ARG A 54 8.80 -0.17 10.69
N LEU A 55 7.97 0.67 11.29
CA LEU A 55 7.24 1.75 10.62
C LEU A 55 8.22 2.88 10.30
N GLU A 56 8.68 2.98 9.07
CA GLU A 56 9.61 4.03 8.62
C GLU A 56 8.89 5.35 8.37
N LYS A 57 7.70 5.28 7.79
CA LYS A 57 6.85 6.45 7.54
C LYS A 57 5.39 6.02 7.58
N ILE A 58 4.58 6.72 8.35
CA ILE A 58 3.12 6.61 8.28
C ILE A 58 2.64 7.71 7.35
N LEU A 59 1.86 7.36 6.33
CA LEU A 59 1.29 8.32 5.40
C LEU A 59 0.16 9.09 6.11
N PRO A 60 0.28 10.40 6.33
CA PRO A 60 -0.71 11.14 7.11
C PRO A 60 -2.07 11.20 6.42
N GLY A 61 -2.08 11.17 5.08
CA GLY A 61 -3.31 11.24 4.30
C GLY A 61 -4.16 12.47 4.55
N ALA A 62 -5.48 12.31 4.34
CA ALA A 62 -6.47 13.36 4.54
C ALA A 62 -7.66 12.81 5.36
N SER A 63 -7.94 13.41 6.50
CA SER A 63 -8.97 12.95 7.44
C SER A 63 -10.41 13.02 6.89
N TRP A 64 -10.64 13.83 5.86
CA TRP A 64 -11.95 14.07 5.23
C TRP A 64 -12.29 13.04 4.12
N SER A 65 -11.36 12.17 3.71
CA SER A 65 -11.60 11.13 2.69
C SER A 65 -11.16 9.77 3.21
N LYS A 66 -12.01 8.77 3.09
CA LYS A 66 -11.68 7.39 3.47
C LYS A 66 -10.56 6.80 2.60
N GLU A 67 -10.56 7.12 1.31
CA GLU A 67 -9.56 6.61 0.34
C GLU A 67 -8.17 7.22 0.55
N LEU A 68 -8.14 8.39 1.21
CA LEU A 68 -6.90 9.12 1.49
C LEU A 68 -6.49 9.02 2.97
N ARG A 69 -7.04 8.09 3.74
CA ARG A 69 -6.77 7.94 5.16
C ARG A 69 -5.96 6.68 5.43
N SER A 70 -4.82 6.82 6.10
CA SER A 70 -4.09 5.65 6.57
C SER A 70 -4.82 4.99 7.75
N PRO A 71 -4.96 3.66 7.76
CA PRO A 71 -5.50 2.93 8.92
C PRO A 71 -4.75 3.22 10.22
N LEU A 72 -3.46 3.56 10.12
CA LEU A 72 -2.61 3.85 11.27
C LEU A 72 -2.79 5.27 11.82
N THR A 73 -3.56 6.13 11.12
CA THR A 73 -3.89 7.49 11.58
C THR A 73 -5.33 7.61 12.10
N GLU A 74 -6.06 6.50 12.18
CA GLU A 74 -7.42 6.50 12.72
C GLU A 74 -7.44 6.87 14.22
N PRO A 75 -8.51 7.54 14.69
CA PRO A 75 -8.65 7.88 16.11
C PRO A 75 -8.50 6.65 17.01
N GLY A 76 -7.70 6.78 18.07
CA GLY A 76 -7.44 5.69 19.02
C GLY A 76 -6.34 4.70 18.63
N VAL A 77 -5.83 4.78 17.40
CA VAL A 77 -4.73 3.90 16.93
C VAL A 77 -3.37 4.37 17.45
N GLU A 78 -3.10 5.67 17.37
CA GLU A 78 -1.88 6.34 17.90
C GLU A 78 -0.57 5.66 17.49
N ALA A 79 -0.51 5.08 16.28
CA ALA A 79 0.72 4.52 15.75
C ALA A 79 1.73 5.62 15.43
N LYS A 80 3.01 5.36 15.68
CA LYS A 80 4.09 6.33 15.49
C LYS A 80 5.17 5.78 14.58
N THR A 81 5.70 6.64 13.72
CA THR A 81 6.92 6.36 12.97
C THR A 81 8.06 5.97 13.93
N GLY A 82 8.77 4.91 13.61
CA GLY A 82 9.82 4.34 14.44
C GLY A 82 9.37 3.18 15.33
N GLU A 83 8.07 2.98 15.55
CA GLU A 83 7.57 1.78 16.24
C GLU A 83 7.73 0.52 15.36
N TYR A 84 7.74 -0.61 16.01
CA TYR A 84 7.81 -1.94 15.39
C TYR A 84 6.44 -2.61 15.41
N ILE A 85 6.05 -3.18 14.28
CA ILE A 85 4.94 -4.13 14.22
C ILE A 85 5.51 -5.49 14.65
N VAL A 86 5.28 -5.86 15.88
CA VAL A 86 5.90 -7.08 16.44
C VAL A 86 5.01 -8.31 16.31
N ALA A 87 3.68 -8.14 16.16
CA ALA A 87 2.78 -9.24 15.83
C ALA A 87 1.57 -8.72 15.02
N ILE A 88 0.96 -9.61 14.24
CA ILE A 88 -0.30 -9.41 13.50
C ILE A 88 -1.21 -10.60 13.85
N ASP A 89 -2.41 -10.32 14.37
CA ASP A 89 -3.36 -11.32 14.87
C ASP A 89 -2.69 -12.36 15.79
N GLY A 90 -1.79 -11.91 16.66
CA GLY A 90 -1.05 -12.75 17.60
C GLY A 90 0.14 -13.50 16.99
N VAL A 91 0.34 -13.45 15.67
CA VAL A 91 1.49 -14.10 15.00
C VAL A 91 2.68 -13.15 15.00
N PRO A 92 3.84 -13.52 15.61
CA PRO A 92 5.03 -12.68 15.60
C PRO A 92 5.54 -12.41 14.19
N THR A 93 5.81 -11.14 13.86
CA THR A 93 6.23 -10.76 12.51
C THR A 93 7.65 -11.22 12.17
N ASN A 94 8.51 -11.43 13.17
CA ASN A 94 9.85 -11.99 12.97
C ASN A 94 9.86 -13.48 12.59
N SER A 95 8.70 -14.16 12.67
CA SER A 95 8.55 -15.55 12.23
C SER A 95 8.38 -15.69 10.70
N VAL A 96 8.20 -14.58 10.00
CA VAL A 96 8.02 -14.54 8.53
C VAL A 96 9.06 -13.66 7.86
N ASN A 97 9.38 -13.96 6.61
CA ASN A 97 10.31 -13.14 5.82
C ASN A 97 9.66 -11.86 5.29
N ASP A 98 8.34 -11.90 5.13
CA ASP A 98 7.52 -10.80 4.62
C ASP A 98 6.24 -10.74 5.46
N MET A 99 6.02 -9.62 6.17
CA MET A 99 4.86 -9.45 7.03
C MET A 99 3.53 -9.38 6.25
N TYR A 100 3.57 -9.02 4.97
CA TYR A 100 2.37 -8.96 4.14
C TYR A 100 1.72 -10.32 3.94
N LYS A 101 2.45 -11.43 4.16
CA LYS A 101 1.86 -12.77 4.23
C LYS A 101 0.78 -12.89 5.31
N LEU A 102 0.95 -12.17 6.43
CA LEU A 102 0.00 -12.14 7.53
C LEU A 102 -1.21 -11.23 7.26
N LEU A 103 -1.13 -10.42 6.21
CA LEU A 103 -2.18 -9.50 5.78
C LEU A 103 -2.96 -10.00 4.55
N ILE A 104 -2.66 -11.20 4.06
CA ILE A 104 -3.42 -11.83 2.97
C ILE A 104 -4.87 -12.04 3.41
N GLY A 105 -5.83 -11.56 2.60
CA GLY A 105 -7.26 -11.63 2.91
C GLY A 105 -7.74 -10.63 3.98
N LYS A 106 -6.87 -9.70 4.42
CA LYS A 106 -7.19 -8.74 5.48
C LYS A 106 -7.65 -7.36 4.97
N ALA A 107 -7.75 -7.17 3.67
CA ALA A 107 -8.27 -5.92 3.12
C ALA A 107 -9.68 -5.64 3.65
N ASN A 108 -9.87 -4.48 4.29
CA ASN A 108 -11.11 -4.05 4.95
C ASN A 108 -11.61 -5.00 6.07
N VAL A 109 -10.73 -5.84 6.62
CA VAL A 109 -11.05 -6.74 7.73
C VAL A 109 -10.35 -6.24 9.00
N PRO A 110 -11.06 -6.03 10.12
CA PRO A 110 -10.44 -5.66 11.38
C PRO A 110 -9.31 -6.64 11.74
N THR A 111 -8.12 -6.09 11.96
CA THR A 111 -6.89 -6.86 12.16
C THR A 111 -6.16 -6.29 13.36
N GLU A 112 -5.77 -7.14 14.30
CA GLU A 112 -5.00 -6.76 15.48
C GLU A 112 -3.51 -6.60 15.11
N LEU A 113 -2.95 -5.44 15.41
CA LEU A 113 -1.51 -5.20 15.34
C LEU A 113 -0.96 -5.02 16.77
N SER A 114 0.14 -5.68 17.08
CA SER A 114 0.92 -5.42 18.29
C SER A 114 2.07 -4.49 17.95
N LEU A 115 2.08 -3.29 18.52
CA LEU A 115 3.10 -2.27 18.30
C LEU A 115 3.98 -2.10 19.55
N ASN A 116 5.27 -1.84 19.32
CA ASN A 116 6.22 -1.59 20.40
C ASN A 116 7.30 -0.59 19.93
N SER A 117 7.77 0.24 20.83
CA SER A 117 8.93 1.12 20.57
C SER A 117 10.27 0.37 20.46
N LYS A 118 10.29 -0.91 20.89
CA LYS A 118 11.45 -1.81 20.82
C LYS A 118 11.10 -3.05 20.00
N PRO A 119 12.05 -3.69 19.32
CA PRO A 119 11.82 -4.89 18.52
C PRO A 119 11.67 -6.13 19.40
N GLN A 120 10.59 -6.18 20.19
CA GLN A 120 10.28 -7.26 21.12
C GLN A 120 8.78 -7.37 21.37
N LEU A 121 8.29 -8.57 21.69
CA LEU A 121 6.88 -8.82 22.01
C LEU A 121 6.50 -8.30 23.40
N ALA A 122 7.42 -8.40 24.36
CA ALA A 122 7.15 -7.99 25.74
C ALA A 122 6.88 -6.49 25.81
N GLY A 123 5.75 -6.10 26.42
CA GLY A 123 5.34 -4.71 26.54
C GLY A 123 4.73 -4.09 25.29
N ALA A 124 4.44 -4.88 24.26
CA ALA A 124 3.73 -4.41 23.08
C ALA A 124 2.28 -4.03 23.43
N ARG A 125 1.82 -2.91 22.87
CA ARG A 125 0.41 -2.52 22.92
C ARG A 125 -0.34 -3.07 21.71
N LYS A 126 -1.61 -3.37 21.89
CA LYS A 126 -2.48 -3.89 20.84
C LYS A 126 -3.37 -2.76 20.31
N ILE A 127 -3.49 -2.71 19.02
CA ILE A 127 -4.41 -1.84 18.28
C ILE A 127 -5.19 -2.68 17.28
N VAL A 128 -6.36 -2.22 16.89
CA VAL A 128 -7.14 -2.84 15.82
C VAL A 128 -7.27 -1.82 14.70
N VAL A 129 -6.93 -2.25 13.49
CA VAL A 129 -7.03 -1.44 12.28
C VAL A 129 -7.79 -2.20 11.20
N SER A 130 -8.36 -1.49 10.23
CA SER A 130 -8.90 -2.09 9.01
C SER A 130 -7.97 -1.78 7.85
N PRO A 131 -7.09 -2.70 7.44
CA PRO A 131 -6.14 -2.48 6.36
C PRO A 131 -6.85 -2.13 5.05
N LEU A 132 -6.23 -1.30 4.22
CA LEU A 132 -6.76 -0.87 2.92
C LEU A 132 -6.65 -2.01 1.88
N ALA A 133 -7.53 -2.00 0.90
CA ALA A 133 -7.44 -2.87 -0.27
C ALA A 133 -6.46 -2.36 -1.32
N GLU A 134 -6.23 -1.04 -1.33
CA GLU A 134 -5.27 -0.34 -2.19
C GLU A 134 -4.81 0.94 -1.48
N GLU A 135 -3.63 1.44 -1.81
CA GLU A 135 -3.07 2.65 -1.19
C GLU A 135 -2.44 3.62 -2.20
N TYR A 136 -2.69 3.39 -3.51
CA TYR A 136 -2.15 4.25 -4.56
C TYR A 136 -2.57 5.71 -4.37
N SER A 137 -3.87 5.95 -4.17
CA SER A 137 -4.41 7.31 -3.98
C SER A 137 -3.83 7.98 -2.74
N LEU A 138 -3.60 7.23 -1.67
CA LEU A 138 -2.97 7.74 -0.45
C LEU A 138 -1.49 8.12 -0.69
N TYR A 139 -0.70 7.28 -1.36
CA TYR A 139 0.68 7.59 -1.74
C TYR A 139 0.75 8.80 -2.65
N HIS A 140 -0.10 8.85 -3.67
CA HIS A 140 -0.16 9.94 -4.63
C HIS A 140 -0.49 11.28 -3.94
N TYR A 141 -1.50 11.28 -3.07
CA TYR A 141 -1.84 12.45 -2.28
C TYR A 141 -0.67 12.94 -1.42
N ASN A 142 -0.02 12.03 -0.68
CA ASN A 142 1.11 12.39 0.16
C ASN A 142 2.30 12.92 -0.67
N TRP A 143 2.57 12.33 -1.83
CA TRP A 143 3.59 12.82 -2.75
C TRP A 143 3.30 14.27 -3.20
N ILE A 144 2.05 14.61 -3.54
CA ILE A 144 1.66 15.99 -3.88
C ILE A 144 1.91 16.91 -2.68
N GLN A 145 1.47 16.52 -1.48
CA GLN A 145 1.65 17.33 -0.26
C GLN A 145 3.14 17.54 0.08
N ASP A 146 3.96 16.53 -0.08
CA ASP A 146 5.41 16.62 0.13
C ASP A 146 6.06 17.55 -0.90
N ASN A 147 5.61 17.52 -2.18
CA ASN A 147 6.09 18.45 -3.21
C ASN A 147 5.68 19.90 -2.93
N ILE A 148 4.43 20.13 -2.49
CA ILE A 148 3.96 21.47 -2.07
C ILE A 148 4.91 22.01 -0.99
N LYS A 149 5.14 21.26 0.09
CA LYS A 149 6.04 21.65 1.18
C LYS A 149 7.48 21.91 0.71
N LYS A 150 7.97 21.06 -0.20
CA LYS A 150 9.33 21.17 -0.74
C LYS A 150 9.52 22.45 -1.55
N VAL A 151 8.55 22.78 -2.43
CA VAL A 151 8.60 23.99 -3.25
C VAL A 151 8.41 25.23 -2.38
N ASP A 152 7.45 25.21 -1.47
CA ASP A 152 7.21 26.30 -0.52
C ASP A 152 8.48 26.65 0.27
N LYS A 153 9.11 25.64 0.87
CA LYS A 153 10.38 25.80 1.60
C LYS A 153 11.52 26.32 0.73
N ALA A 154 11.66 25.79 -0.50
CA ALA A 154 12.75 26.17 -1.40
C ALA A 154 12.61 27.61 -1.93
N THR A 155 11.40 28.15 -1.95
CA THR A 155 11.08 29.47 -2.52
C THR A 155 10.64 30.50 -1.47
N ASN A 156 10.67 30.13 -0.17
CA ASN A 156 10.14 30.97 0.93
C ASN A 156 8.69 31.45 0.63
N GLY A 157 7.83 30.53 0.18
CA GLY A 157 6.43 30.80 -0.09
C GLY A 157 6.14 31.59 -1.37
N LYS A 158 7.15 31.83 -2.23
CA LYS A 158 6.98 32.67 -3.43
C LYS A 158 6.44 31.92 -4.65
N VAL A 159 6.51 30.59 -4.64
CA VAL A 159 6.06 29.74 -5.77
C VAL A 159 5.12 28.68 -5.23
N GLY A 160 3.93 28.56 -5.85
CA GLY A 160 3.01 27.46 -5.59
C GLY A 160 3.33 26.24 -6.44
N TYR A 161 3.11 25.04 -5.89
CA TYR A 161 3.14 23.78 -6.63
C TYR A 161 1.70 23.33 -6.90
N ILE A 162 1.40 23.01 -8.16
CA ILE A 162 0.11 22.46 -8.61
C ILE A 162 0.40 21.18 -9.38
N TYR A 163 -0.43 20.16 -9.13
CA TYR A 163 -0.40 18.89 -9.85
C TYR A 163 -1.78 18.58 -10.42
#